data_1404113a884898f6934608f38aa9f5e1
#
_entry.id   1404113a884898f6934608f38aa9f5e1
#
_cell.length_a   1.000
_cell.length_b   1.000
_cell.length_c   1.000
_cell.angle_alpha   90.00
_cell.angle_beta   90.00
_cell.angle_gamma   90.00
#
_symmetry.space_group_name_H-M   'P 1'
#
loop_
_entity.id
_entity.type
_entity.pdbx_description
1 polymer ?
#
loop_
_entity_poly.entity_id
_entity_poly.type
_entity_poly.pdbx_seq_one_letter_code
_entity_poly.pdbx_strand_id
1 'polypeptide(L)'
;FMINWHDTTGTLEGDCPWHDDRVFAELVAKKLDIPLHVVDLSADYRTRVVDYMFSEYEKGRTPNPDVLCNREIKFDVFLREALRLGADFVATGHYCRKAEETLPDGRTIYKLLAGTDPNKDQSYFLCQLSQEQLRYALFPVGALLKPEVRRIAAEQGLATAKRKDSQGICFVGKIDLPAFLQQKLASKRGNVHEILPTWPKYGPKARIPAGTPDAGQAIPAPASPAAGHSAPMSSANTPAANTPAGIGQTVTSPASKPISAAGRPDGDPHSPGGQHAADVPPTTEQLAALAAPWRYTVRDGKKIGEHGGAHFYTIGQRKGLGIGGRKESLFILATDTVQNVIYVGEGDSHPGLWRQALHIAPREIHWVNPARTMPAGHSARFSVRIRYRQPLQEATLFVRDQGGYILFDAPQRGITPGQFAAWYDGDELVGSGVISE
;
A
#
# COMPACT_ATOMS: atom_id res chain seq x y z
N PHE A 1 -24.70 -2.75 -3.40
CA PHE A 1 -23.63 -3.23 -4.29
C PHE A 1 -23.23 -2.13 -5.27
N MET A 2 -21.93 -1.91 -5.48
CA MET A 2 -21.39 -0.89 -6.39
C MET A 2 -20.92 -1.54 -7.69
N ILE A 3 -21.34 -0.98 -8.83
CA ILE A 3 -20.74 -1.25 -10.14
C ILE A 3 -19.86 -0.06 -10.47
N ASN A 4 -18.55 -0.29 -10.60
CA ASN A 4 -17.57 0.80 -10.81
C ASN A 4 -16.83 0.70 -12.14
N TRP A 5 -16.97 -0.40 -12.89
CA TRP A 5 -16.26 -0.60 -14.14
C TRP A 5 -17.00 -1.55 -15.08
N HIS A 6 -17.16 -1.18 -16.36
CA HIS A 6 -17.81 -1.98 -17.37
C HIS A 6 -16.89 -2.43 -18.50
N ASP A 7 -15.73 -1.76 -18.65
CA ASP A 7 -14.80 -2.03 -19.75
C ASP A 7 -13.91 -3.23 -19.42
N THR A 8 -13.83 -4.18 -20.34
CA THR A 8 -12.99 -5.39 -20.21
C THR A 8 -11.66 -5.28 -20.93
N THR A 9 -11.39 -4.16 -21.59
CA THR A 9 -10.14 -3.95 -22.34
C THR A 9 -8.94 -3.99 -21.39
N GLY A 10 -8.01 -4.90 -21.66
CA GLY A 10 -6.80 -5.11 -20.84
C GLY A 10 -7.05 -5.90 -19.55
N THR A 11 -8.27 -6.38 -19.27
CA THR A 11 -8.51 -7.35 -18.20
C THR A 11 -8.05 -8.74 -18.62
N LEU A 12 -7.43 -9.48 -17.68
CA LEU A 12 -6.88 -10.82 -17.98
C LEU A 12 -7.96 -11.92 -18.04
N GLU A 13 -9.12 -11.70 -17.45
CA GLU A 13 -10.19 -12.68 -17.31
C GLU A 13 -11.31 -12.50 -18.36
N GLY A 14 -11.25 -11.45 -19.20
CA GLY A 14 -12.18 -11.22 -20.31
C GLY A 14 -13.59 -10.78 -19.92
N ASP A 15 -13.98 -10.95 -18.64
CA ASP A 15 -15.30 -10.62 -18.11
C ASP A 15 -15.19 -9.50 -17.05
N CYS A 16 -16.29 -8.75 -16.87
CA CYS A 16 -16.38 -7.79 -15.78
C CYS A 16 -16.47 -8.51 -14.43
N PRO A 17 -15.48 -8.38 -13.53
CA PRO A 17 -15.43 -9.13 -12.26
C PRO A 17 -16.67 -8.94 -11.38
N TRP A 18 -17.39 -7.83 -11.56
CA TRP A 18 -18.55 -7.51 -10.74
C TRP A 18 -19.77 -8.41 -10.99
N HIS A 19 -19.87 -9.13 -12.13
CA HIS A 19 -21.00 -10.04 -12.37
C HIS A 19 -21.03 -11.17 -11.33
N ASP A 20 -19.92 -11.87 -11.17
CA ASP A 20 -19.80 -12.91 -10.15
C ASP A 20 -19.91 -12.35 -8.74
N ASP A 21 -19.29 -11.18 -8.49
CA ASP A 21 -19.36 -10.50 -7.20
C ASP A 21 -20.80 -10.15 -6.83
N ARG A 22 -21.61 -9.73 -7.79
CA ARG A 22 -23.03 -9.44 -7.60
C ARG A 22 -23.83 -10.69 -7.25
N VAL A 23 -23.61 -11.80 -7.96
CA VAL A 23 -24.27 -13.09 -7.64
C VAL A 23 -23.99 -13.50 -6.19
N PHE A 24 -22.74 -13.41 -5.75
CA PHE A 24 -22.39 -13.69 -4.35
C PHE A 24 -23.06 -12.73 -3.37
N ALA A 25 -23.14 -11.45 -3.71
CA ALA A 25 -23.83 -10.45 -2.87
C ALA A 25 -25.33 -10.76 -2.77
N GLU A 26 -25.98 -11.15 -3.85
CA GLU A 26 -27.40 -11.57 -3.90
C GLU A 26 -27.63 -12.82 -3.02
N LEU A 27 -26.75 -13.84 -3.13
CA LEU A 27 -26.82 -15.05 -2.29
C LEU A 27 -26.68 -14.72 -0.79
N VAL A 28 -25.76 -13.83 -0.43
CA VAL A 28 -25.56 -13.41 0.97
C VAL A 28 -26.75 -12.58 1.46
N ALA A 29 -27.23 -11.62 0.67
CA ALA A 29 -28.38 -10.78 1.03
C ALA A 29 -29.63 -11.63 1.23
N LYS A 30 -29.90 -12.58 0.33
CA LYS A 30 -31.02 -13.55 0.45
C LYS A 30 -30.88 -14.42 1.70
N LYS A 31 -29.66 -14.90 2.01
CA LYS A 31 -29.41 -15.75 3.17
C LYS A 31 -29.66 -15.00 4.49
N LEU A 32 -29.33 -13.70 4.52
CA LEU A 32 -29.45 -12.86 5.71
C LEU A 32 -30.80 -12.12 5.78
N ASP A 33 -31.65 -12.30 4.76
CA ASP A 33 -32.94 -11.62 4.62
C ASP A 33 -32.83 -10.08 4.71
N ILE A 34 -31.83 -9.52 3.98
CA ILE A 34 -31.60 -8.08 3.90
C ILE A 34 -31.76 -7.58 2.45
N PRO A 35 -32.25 -6.35 2.24
CA PRO A 35 -32.39 -5.81 0.90
C PRO A 35 -31.04 -5.56 0.23
N LEU A 36 -30.92 -5.81 -1.07
CA LEU A 36 -29.76 -5.51 -1.88
C LEU A 36 -30.07 -4.36 -2.84
N HIS A 37 -29.41 -3.23 -2.68
CA HIS A 37 -29.44 -2.13 -3.64
C HIS A 37 -28.20 -2.18 -4.53
N VAL A 38 -28.39 -1.94 -5.82
CA VAL A 38 -27.31 -1.90 -6.81
C VAL A 38 -27.20 -0.48 -7.34
N VAL A 39 -26.02 0.10 -7.27
CA VAL A 39 -25.73 1.46 -7.76
C VAL A 39 -24.59 1.41 -8.77
N ASP A 40 -24.74 2.12 -9.88
CA ASP A 40 -23.71 2.26 -10.91
C ASP A 40 -22.95 3.56 -10.70
N LEU A 41 -21.66 3.46 -10.37
CA LEU A 41 -20.75 4.55 -10.13
C LEU A 41 -19.60 4.56 -11.15
N SER A 42 -19.76 3.86 -12.27
CA SER A 42 -18.70 3.67 -13.27
C SER A 42 -18.22 5.00 -13.90
N ALA A 43 -19.12 5.95 -14.09
CA ALA A 43 -18.77 7.28 -14.60
C ALA A 43 -17.90 8.06 -13.62
N ASP A 44 -18.26 8.07 -12.33
CA ASP A 44 -17.47 8.70 -11.28
C ASP A 44 -16.11 8.01 -11.11
N TYR A 45 -16.10 6.68 -11.11
CA TYR A 45 -14.86 5.91 -11.01
C TYR A 45 -13.92 6.21 -12.18
N ARG A 46 -14.46 6.28 -13.40
CA ARG A 46 -13.71 6.66 -14.61
C ARG A 46 -13.03 8.00 -14.42
N THR A 47 -13.81 9.02 -14.08
CA THR A 47 -13.32 10.40 -14.02
C THR A 47 -12.36 10.62 -12.84
N ARG A 48 -12.68 10.10 -11.64
CA ARG A 48 -11.96 10.42 -10.41
C ARG A 48 -10.77 9.50 -10.12
N VAL A 49 -10.81 8.25 -10.63
CA VAL A 49 -9.75 7.26 -10.36
C VAL A 49 -8.96 6.94 -11.62
N VAL A 50 -9.65 6.52 -12.69
CA VAL A 50 -8.98 6.00 -13.88
C VAL A 50 -8.31 7.12 -14.70
N ASP A 51 -8.98 8.25 -14.91
CA ASP A 51 -8.39 9.38 -15.64
C ASP A 51 -7.22 10.00 -14.88
N TYR A 52 -7.30 10.10 -13.56
CA TYR A 52 -6.14 10.48 -12.72
C TYR A 52 -4.99 9.48 -12.89
N MET A 53 -5.28 8.18 -12.87
CA MET A 53 -4.27 7.14 -13.04
C MET A 53 -3.53 7.29 -14.39
N PHE A 54 -4.26 7.48 -15.49
CA PHE A 54 -3.65 7.73 -16.81
C PHE A 54 -2.77 8.98 -16.80
N SER A 55 -3.25 10.09 -16.24
CA SER A 55 -2.49 11.35 -16.15
C SER A 55 -1.17 11.18 -15.38
N GLU A 56 -1.17 10.42 -14.29
CA GLU A 56 0.05 10.19 -13.51
C GLU A 56 1.05 9.28 -14.26
N TYR A 57 0.58 8.22 -14.91
CA TYR A 57 1.44 7.36 -15.73
C TYR A 57 2.04 8.12 -16.91
N GLU A 58 1.29 8.99 -17.56
CA GLU A 58 1.80 9.85 -18.64
C GLU A 58 2.98 10.71 -18.18
N LYS A 59 2.94 11.20 -16.92
CA LYS A 59 4.02 11.96 -16.28
C LYS A 59 5.16 11.07 -15.78
N GLY A 60 5.10 9.75 -15.94
CA GLY A 60 6.09 8.80 -15.40
C GLY A 60 5.99 8.55 -13.92
N ARG A 61 4.85 8.89 -13.30
CA ARG A 61 4.56 8.64 -11.89
C ARG A 61 3.71 7.37 -11.76
N THR A 62 3.78 6.70 -10.62
CA THR A 62 3.02 5.48 -10.37
C THR A 62 1.96 5.74 -9.31
N PRO A 63 0.70 6.01 -9.69
CA PRO A 63 -0.39 6.29 -8.75
C PRO A 63 -0.82 5.05 -7.97
N ASN A 64 -1.60 5.26 -6.92
CA ASN A 64 -2.25 4.19 -6.17
C ASN A 64 -3.77 4.30 -6.32
N PRO A 65 -4.38 3.61 -7.29
CA PRO A 65 -5.81 3.69 -7.54
C PRO A 65 -6.67 3.15 -6.39
N ASP A 66 -6.15 2.24 -5.56
CA ASP A 66 -6.91 1.69 -4.43
C ASP A 66 -7.12 2.73 -3.32
N VAL A 67 -6.12 3.56 -3.02
CA VAL A 67 -6.26 4.69 -2.08
C VAL A 67 -7.29 5.69 -2.62
N LEU A 68 -7.21 6.02 -3.90
CA LEU A 68 -8.15 6.94 -4.54
C LEU A 68 -9.57 6.38 -4.57
N CYS A 69 -9.73 5.10 -4.89
CA CYS A 69 -11.04 4.44 -4.88
C CYS A 69 -11.71 4.55 -3.50
N ASN A 70 -10.94 4.39 -2.43
CA ASN A 70 -11.49 4.54 -1.08
C ASN A 70 -11.90 5.99 -0.81
N ARG A 71 -11.03 6.97 -1.10
CA ARG A 71 -11.29 8.40 -0.85
C ARG A 71 -12.41 8.94 -1.72
N GLU A 72 -12.37 8.68 -3.04
CA GLU A 72 -13.22 9.35 -4.02
C GLU A 72 -14.55 8.61 -4.28
N ILE A 73 -14.55 7.29 -4.16
CA ILE A 73 -15.70 6.47 -4.53
C ILE A 73 -16.39 5.90 -3.30
N LYS A 74 -15.72 5.03 -2.50
CA LYS A 74 -16.39 4.32 -1.40
C LYS A 74 -16.86 5.25 -0.29
N PHE A 75 -16.03 6.18 0.12
CA PHE A 75 -16.32 7.09 1.22
C PHE A 75 -16.66 8.53 0.77
N ASP A 76 -16.95 8.74 -0.53
CA ASP A 76 -17.51 9.97 -1.04
C ASP A 76 -18.78 9.69 -1.88
N VAL A 77 -18.66 9.29 -3.15
CA VAL A 77 -19.83 9.12 -4.03
C VAL A 77 -20.78 8.06 -3.49
N PHE A 78 -20.25 6.88 -3.13
CA PHE A 78 -21.07 5.80 -2.58
C PHE A 78 -21.64 6.15 -1.19
N LEU A 79 -20.86 6.83 -0.34
CA LEU A 79 -21.36 7.30 0.95
C LEU A 79 -22.58 8.24 0.77
N ARG A 80 -22.49 9.22 -0.13
CA ARG A 80 -23.60 10.13 -0.40
C ARG A 80 -24.83 9.38 -0.91
N GLU A 81 -24.64 8.41 -1.77
CA GLU A 81 -25.74 7.59 -2.28
C GLU A 81 -26.35 6.71 -1.18
N ALA A 82 -25.52 6.12 -0.30
CA ALA A 82 -26.00 5.36 0.83
C ALA A 82 -26.83 6.22 1.81
N LEU A 83 -26.35 7.43 2.13
CA LEU A 83 -27.12 8.40 2.96
C LEU A 83 -28.44 8.80 2.30
N ARG A 84 -28.46 9.01 0.96
CA ARG A 84 -29.68 9.29 0.21
C ARG A 84 -30.69 8.15 0.27
N LEU A 85 -30.22 6.91 0.36
CA LEU A 85 -31.04 5.71 0.55
C LEU A 85 -31.45 5.47 2.00
N GLY A 86 -31.08 6.36 2.95
CA GLY A 86 -31.47 6.30 4.35
C GLY A 86 -30.49 5.53 5.25
N ALA A 87 -29.26 5.25 4.79
CA ALA A 87 -28.25 4.65 5.66
C ALA A 87 -27.66 5.70 6.63
N ASP A 88 -27.34 5.29 7.84
CA ASP A 88 -26.63 6.12 8.83
C ASP A 88 -25.12 6.02 8.69
N PHE A 89 -24.62 4.86 8.24
CA PHE A 89 -23.19 4.54 8.11
C PHE A 89 -22.90 3.70 6.87
N VAL A 90 -21.62 3.69 6.49
CA VAL A 90 -21.08 2.74 5.49
C VAL A 90 -20.12 1.79 6.16
N ALA A 91 -20.48 0.51 6.24
CA ALA A 91 -19.64 -0.56 6.74
C ALA A 91 -18.86 -1.21 5.59
N THR A 92 -17.56 -1.42 5.77
CA THR A 92 -16.71 -2.09 4.80
C THR A 92 -15.90 -3.22 5.41
N GLY A 93 -15.50 -4.19 4.59
CA GLY A 93 -14.64 -5.32 4.99
C GLY A 93 -13.16 -4.97 5.10
N HIS A 94 -12.78 -3.71 5.29
CA HIS A 94 -11.39 -3.36 5.52
C HIS A 94 -10.91 -3.84 6.89
N TYR A 95 -9.75 -4.48 6.91
CA TYR A 95 -9.04 -4.86 8.13
C TYR A 95 -8.31 -3.64 8.70
N CYS A 96 -9.06 -2.74 9.29
CA CYS A 96 -8.59 -1.58 10.06
C CYS A 96 -9.60 -1.31 11.17
N ARG A 97 -9.24 -0.49 12.15
CA ARG A 97 -10.09 -0.13 13.29
C ARG A 97 -10.33 1.38 13.30
N LYS A 98 -11.40 1.78 13.94
CA LYS A 98 -11.71 3.19 14.21
C LYS A 98 -11.87 3.39 15.71
N ALA A 99 -11.36 4.50 16.22
CA ALA A 99 -11.62 4.96 17.58
C ALA A 99 -12.10 6.42 17.53
N GLU A 100 -12.79 6.82 18.58
CA GLU A 100 -13.29 8.17 18.75
C GLU A 100 -12.64 8.79 19.99
N GLU A 101 -12.27 10.06 19.89
CA GLU A 101 -11.72 10.84 20.99
C GLU A 101 -12.42 12.19 21.04
N THR A 102 -12.95 12.54 22.22
CA THR A 102 -13.51 13.89 22.44
C THR A 102 -12.41 14.80 22.96
N LEU A 103 -12.11 15.84 22.22
CA LEU A 103 -11.13 16.85 22.62
C LEU A 103 -11.68 17.74 23.75
N PRO A 104 -10.81 18.47 24.48
CA PRO A 104 -11.23 19.38 25.55
C PRO A 104 -12.21 20.48 25.12
N ASP A 105 -12.22 20.82 23.83
CA ASP A 105 -13.13 21.81 23.21
C ASP A 105 -14.49 21.21 22.79
N GLY A 106 -14.74 19.93 23.10
CA GLY A 106 -15.97 19.20 22.78
C GLY A 106 -16.05 18.63 21.36
N ARG A 107 -15.05 18.85 20.49
CA ARG A 107 -15.01 18.25 19.16
C ARG A 107 -14.64 16.76 19.26
N THR A 108 -15.29 15.94 18.45
CA THR A 108 -14.95 14.52 18.29
C THR A 108 -13.95 14.35 17.15
N ILE A 109 -12.85 13.63 17.43
CA ILE A 109 -11.87 13.19 16.44
C ILE A 109 -12.04 11.70 16.20
N TYR A 110 -12.07 11.31 14.92
CA TYR A 110 -12.12 9.93 14.49
C TYR A 110 -10.71 9.47 14.11
N LYS A 111 -10.15 8.53 14.89
CA LYS A 111 -8.83 7.95 14.66
C LYS A 111 -8.93 6.73 13.75
N LEU A 112 -8.10 6.66 12.73
CA LEU A 112 -7.92 5.45 11.92
C LEU A 112 -6.78 4.63 12.51
N LEU A 113 -7.08 3.38 12.89
CA LEU A 113 -6.12 2.48 13.52
C LEU A 113 -5.80 1.30 12.60
N ALA A 114 -4.59 0.79 12.70
CA ALA A 114 -4.19 -0.46 12.05
C ALA A 114 -5.11 -1.62 12.45
N GLY A 115 -5.33 -2.55 11.54
CA GLY A 115 -6.08 -3.79 11.83
C GLY A 115 -5.33 -4.69 12.80
N THR A 116 -6.08 -5.50 13.56
CA THR A 116 -5.49 -6.47 14.50
C THR A 116 -4.68 -7.56 13.79
N ASP A 117 -5.04 -7.91 12.56
CA ASP A 117 -4.28 -8.87 11.75
C ASP A 117 -3.15 -8.14 10.99
N PRO A 118 -1.86 -8.28 11.41
CA PRO A 118 -0.75 -7.57 10.79
C PRO A 118 -0.49 -8.00 9.33
N ASN A 119 -0.95 -9.22 8.94
CA ASN A 119 -0.83 -9.72 7.58
C ASN A 119 -1.94 -9.17 6.65
N LYS A 120 -2.96 -8.53 7.24
CA LYS A 120 -4.15 -8.05 6.53
C LYS A 120 -4.45 -6.57 6.79
N ASP A 121 -3.70 -5.90 7.66
CA ASP A 121 -3.89 -4.48 7.92
C ASP A 121 -4.02 -3.70 6.61
N GLN A 122 -5.16 -3.04 6.44
CA GLN A 122 -5.52 -2.27 5.25
C GLN A 122 -5.65 -0.76 5.53
N SER A 123 -5.23 -0.31 6.69
CA SER A 123 -5.25 1.12 7.05
C SER A 123 -4.53 2.00 6.03
N TYR A 124 -3.45 1.48 5.42
CA TYR A 124 -2.73 2.17 4.35
C TYR A 124 -3.61 2.59 3.17
N PHE A 125 -4.57 1.77 2.77
CA PHE A 125 -5.48 2.11 1.67
C PHE A 125 -6.50 3.19 2.03
N LEU A 126 -6.64 3.48 3.33
CA LEU A 126 -7.55 4.49 3.86
C LEU A 126 -6.82 5.76 4.33
N CYS A 127 -5.52 5.87 4.06
CA CYS A 127 -4.65 6.94 4.57
C CYS A 127 -5.01 8.35 4.08
N GLN A 128 -5.94 8.47 3.16
CA GLN A 128 -6.41 9.74 2.62
C GLN A 128 -7.86 10.07 3.02
N LEU A 129 -8.46 9.32 3.95
CA LEU A 129 -9.81 9.63 4.41
C LEU A 129 -9.81 10.88 5.29
N SER A 130 -10.81 11.73 5.09
CA SER A 130 -11.09 12.90 5.92
C SER A 130 -11.83 12.51 7.21
N GLN A 131 -11.88 13.43 8.18
CA GLN A 131 -12.66 13.26 9.41
C GLN A 131 -14.15 13.06 9.13
N GLU A 132 -14.69 13.76 8.14
CA GLU A 132 -16.08 13.59 7.74
C GLU A 132 -16.35 12.19 7.18
N GLN A 133 -15.47 11.68 6.33
CA GLN A 133 -15.56 10.32 5.80
C GLN A 133 -15.42 9.27 6.90
N LEU A 134 -14.49 9.45 7.83
CA LEU A 134 -14.29 8.55 8.97
C LEU A 134 -15.50 8.56 9.92
N ARG A 135 -16.19 9.68 10.09
CA ARG A 135 -17.40 9.77 10.90
C ARG A 135 -18.43 8.72 10.48
N TYR A 136 -18.64 8.55 9.19
CA TYR A 136 -19.64 7.61 8.65
C TYR A 136 -19.08 6.22 8.34
N ALA A 137 -17.78 5.98 8.52
CA ALA A 137 -17.15 4.71 8.22
C ALA A 137 -17.26 3.73 9.41
N LEU A 138 -17.56 2.45 9.10
CA LEU A 138 -17.48 1.34 10.05
C LEU A 138 -16.60 0.23 9.47
N PHE A 139 -15.81 -0.41 10.35
CA PHE A 139 -14.88 -1.48 10.00
C PHE A 139 -15.10 -2.72 10.88
N PRO A 140 -16.20 -3.48 10.67
CA PRO A 140 -16.62 -4.54 11.59
C PRO A 140 -15.61 -5.68 11.75
N VAL A 141 -14.76 -5.93 10.74
CA VAL A 141 -13.77 -7.03 10.75
C VAL A 141 -12.39 -6.60 11.24
N GLY A 142 -12.19 -5.32 11.54
CA GLY A 142 -10.87 -4.76 11.84
C GLY A 142 -10.23 -5.29 13.13
N ALA A 143 -11.03 -5.73 14.11
CA ALA A 143 -10.57 -6.32 15.35
C ALA A 143 -10.37 -7.84 15.29
N LEU A 144 -10.65 -8.48 14.13
CA LEU A 144 -10.61 -9.92 13.95
C LEU A 144 -9.41 -10.34 13.08
N LEU A 145 -8.89 -11.53 13.35
CA LEU A 145 -7.95 -12.17 12.44
C LEU A 145 -8.70 -12.75 11.22
N LYS A 146 -8.07 -12.75 10.06
CA LYS A 146 -8.70 -13.26 8.84
C LYS A 146 -9.20 -14.70 8.93
N PRO A 147 -8.47 -15.67 9.54
CA PRO A 147 -8.99 -17.02 9.77
C PRO A 147 -10.29 -17.03 10.57
N GLU A 148 -10.42 -16.13 11.56
CA GLU A 148 -11.62 -16.01 12.37
C GLU A 148 -12.82 -15.49 11.57
N VAL A 149 -12.63 -14.46 10.75
CA VAL A 149 -13.66 -13.96 9.82
C VAL A 149 -14.16 -15.08 8.90
N ARG A 150 -13.25 -15.90 8.37
CA ARG A 150 -13.60 -17.05 7.54
C ARG A 150 -14.35 -18.13 8.30
N ARG A 151 -13.98 -18.42 9.56
CA ARG A 151 -14.68 -19.36 10.44
C ARG A 151 -16.12 -18.88 10.65
N ILE A 152 -16.32 -17.62 11.03
CA ILE A 152 -17.65 -17.02 11.23
C ILE A 152 -18.48 -17.13 9.94
N ALA A 153 -17.92 -16.78 8.79
CA ALA A 153 -18.62 -16.87 7.50
C ALA A 153 -19.03 -18.33 7.16
N ALA A 154 -18.18 -19.30 7.50
CA ALA A 154 -18.49 -20.72 7.30
C ALA A 154 -19.58 -21.22 8.25
N GLU A 155 -19.55 -20.85 9.53
CA GLU A 155 -20.55 -21.18 10.54
C GLU A 155 -21.92 -20.59 10.19
N GLN A 156 -21.95 -19.39 9.61
CA GLN A 156 -23.16 -18.75 9.11
C GLN A 156 -23.62 -19.31 7.75
N GLY A 157 -22.89 -20.27 7.16
CA GLY A 157 -23.21 -20.87 5.88
C GLY A 157 -23.21 -19.89 4.71
N LEU A 158 -22.34 -18.86 4.75
CA LEU A 158 -22.24 -17.85 3.70
C LEU A 158 -21.50 -18.40 2.47
N ALA A 159 -22.04 -18.16 1.28
CA ALA A 159 -21.44 -18.59 0.01
C ALA A 159 -20.02 -18.05 -0.21
N THR A 160 -19.66 -16.93 0.46
CA THR A 160 -18.36 -16.28 0.37
C THR A 160 -17.28 -16.86 1.30
N ALA A 161 -17.61 -17.79 2.21
CA ALA A 161 -16.70 -18.30 3.24
C ALA A 161 -15.37 -18.85 2.70
N LYS A 162 -15.41 -19.53 1.53
CA LYS A 162 -14.23 -20.11 0.86
C LYS A 162 -13.69 -19.26 -0.28
N ARG A 163 -14.25 -18.06 -0.50
CA ARG A 163 -13.84 -17.21 -1.62
C ARG A 163 -12.43 -16.67 -1.40
N LYS A 164 -11.63 -16.68 -2.47
CA LYS A 164 -10.29 -16.09 -2.47
C LYS A 164 -10.40 -14.55 -2.40
N ASP A 165 -9.36 -13.93 -1.85
CA ASP A 165 -9.26 -12.46 -1.85
C ASP A 165 -9.24 -11.92 -3.28
N SER A 166 -9.89 -10.79 -3.48
CA SER A 166 -9.75 -10.02 -4.72
C SER A 166 -8.30 -9.65 -4.94
N GLN A 167 -7.83 -9.77 -6.17
CA GLN A 167 -6.48 -9.41 -6.61
C GLN A 167 -6.60 -8.42 -7.77
N GLY A 168 -5.60 -7.54 -7.90
CA GLY A 168 -5.59 -6.52 -8.94
C GLY A 168 -6.07 -5.15 -8.46
N ILE A 169 -6.44 -4.28 -9.40
CA ILE A 169 -6.98 -2.96 -9.10
C ILE A 169 -8.43 -3.10 -8.63
N CYS A 170 -8.80 -2.35 -7.61
CA CYS A 170 -10.13 -2.36 -7.02
C CYS A 170 -11.20 -2.20 -8.11
N PHE A 171 -12.16 -3.14 -8.21
CA PHE A 171 -13.25 -3.20 -9.18
C PHE A 171 -12.89 -3.45 -10.66
N VAL A 172 -11.64 -3.26 -11.05
CA VAL A 172 -11.16 -3.58 -12.41
C VAL A 172 -10.65 -5.01 -12.49
N GLY A 173 -10.21 -5.56 -11.34
CA GLY A 173 -9.68 -6.91 -11.26
C GLY A 173 -8.22 -7.03 -11.68
N LYS A 174 -7.83 -8.21 -12.13
CA LYS A 174 -6.48 -8.48 -12.64
C LYS A 174 -6.36 -7.91 -14.05
N ILE A 175 -5.40 -7.02 -14.23
CA ILE A 175 -5.10 -6.41 -15.51
C ILE A 175 -3.67 -6.72 -15.96
N ASP A 176 -3.47 -6.76 -17.27
CA ASP A 176 -2.17 -6.50 -17.88
C ASP A 176 -2.01 -4.97 -17.90
N LEU A 177 -1.20 -4.43 -17.00
CA LEU A 177 -1.09 -2.98 -16.83
C LEU A 177 -0.66 -2.26 -18.11
N PRO A 178 0.36 -2.73 -18.87
CA PRO A 178 0.70 -2.15 -20.17
C PRO A 178 -0.48 -2.15 -21.15
N ALA A 179 -1.17 -3.27 -21.32
CA ALA A 179 -2.33 -3.36 -22.20
C ALA A 179 -3.47 -2.43 -21.77
N PHE A 180 -3.73 -2.36 -20.47
CA PHE A 180 -4.72 -1.45 -19.91
C PHE A 180 -4.35 0.03 -20.17
N LEU A 181 -3.11 0.41 -19.94
CA LEU A 181 -2.65 1.77 -20.15
C LEU A 181 -2.64 2.16 -21.66
N GLN A 182 -2.48 1.20 -22.57
CA GLN A 182 -2.54 1.45 -24.01
C GLN A 182 -3.91 1.91 -24.51
N GLN A 183 -4.97 1.83 -23.71
CA GLN A 183 -6.26 2.45 -24.05
C GLN A 183 -6.15 3.96 -24.28
N LYS A 184 -5.22 4.64 -23.59
CA LYS A 184 -5.01 6.09 -23.71
C LYS A 184 -3.56 6.47 -23.99
N LEU A 185 -2.60 5.67 -23.58
CA LEU A 185 -1.17 5.94 -23.70
C LEU A 185 -0.59 5.11 -24.84
N ALA A 186 -0.22 5.77 -25.93
CA ALA A 186 0.33 5.09 -27.10
C ALA A 186 1.64 4.37 -26.78
N SER A 187 1.77 3.13 -27.26
CA SER A 187 3.04 2.42 -27.24
C SER A 187 4.04 3.13 -28.16
N LYS A 188 5.20 3.47 -27.62
CA LYS A 188 6.29 4.12 -28.34
C LYS A 188 7.60 3.42 -28.03
N ARG A 189 8.27 2.90 -29.06
CA ARG A 189 9.58 2.25 -28.88
C ARG A 189 10.59 3.21 -28.26
N GLY A 190 11.22 2.80 -27.17
CA GLY A 190 12.24 3.54 -26.45
C GLY A 190 13.44 2.68 -26.09
N ASN A 191 14.46 3.28 -25.47
CA ASN A 191 15.72 2.63 -25.17
C ASN A 191 15.85 2.29 -23.67
N VAL A 192 16.49 1.13 -23.39
CA VAL A 192 16.90 0.74 -22.05
C VAL A 192 18.40 0.97 -21.91
N HIS A 193 18.79 1.79 -20.92
CA HIS A 193 20.18 2.09 -20.59
C HIS A 193 20.54 1.50 -19.23
N GLU A 194 21.63 0.76 -19.18
CA GLU A 194 22.17 0.21 -17.95
C GLU A 194 23.12 1.20 -17.26
N ILE A 195 22.88 1.50 -16.02
CA ILE A 195 23.75 2.28 -15.13
C ILE A 195 24.53 1.32 -14.27
N LEU A 196 25.85 1.48 -14.19
CA LEU A 196 26.69 0.63 -13.37
C LEU A 196 26.64 1.08 -11.89
N PRO A 197 26.78 0.16 -10.92
CA PRO A 197 26.85 0.51 -9.49
C PRO A 197 28.05 1.41 -9.15
N THR A 198 29.04 1.45 -10.03
CA THR A 198 30.24 2.31 -9.92
C THR A 198 30.06 3.69 -10.53
N TRP A 199 28.84 4.09 -10.93
CA TRP A 199 28.58 5.41 -11.51
C TRP A 199 29.09 6.53 -10.58
N PRO A 200 29.95 7.46 -11.08
CA PRO A 200 30.66 8.40 -10.23
C PRO A 200 29.80 9.30 -9.34
N LYS A 201 28.56 9.58 -9.80
CA LYS A 201 27.66 10.46 -9.04
C LYS A 201 27.03 9.79 -7.81
N TYR A 202 27.10 8.47 -7.67
CA TYR A 202 26.64 7.82 -6.44
C TYR A 202 27.46 8.23 -5.22
N GLY A 203 28.76 8.48 -5.38
CA GLY A 203 29.67 8.92 -4.31
C GLY A 203 29.82 7.90 -3.17
N PRO A 204 30.62 8.21 -2.15
CA PRO A 204 30.84 7.30 -1.02
C PRO A 204 29.62 7.15 -0.10
N LYS A 205 28.67 8.08 -0.12
CA LYS A 205 27.44 8.02 0.71
C LYS A 205 26.37 7.06 0.19
N ALA A 206 26.49 6.58 -1.04
CA ALA A 206 25.55 5.63 -1.64
C ALA A 206 25.88 4.15 -1.31
N ARG A 207 26.88 3.88 -0.47
CA ARG A 207 27.13 2.52 0.03
C ARG A 207 26.09 2.16 1.07
N ILE A 208 25.28 1.15 0.78
CA ILE A 208 24.35 0.56 1.73
C ILE A 208 25.16 0.13 2.94
N PRO A 209 24.79 0.53 4.17
CA PRO A 209 25.44 0.03 5.38
C PRO A 209 25.35 -1.51 5.40
N ALA A 210 26.44 -2.19 5.63
CA ALA A 210 26.45 -3.63 5.90
C ALA A 210 25.59 -3.85 7.16
N GLY A 211 24.44 -4.51 7.03
CA GLY A 211 23.52 -4.75 8.14
C GLY A 211 22.08 -4.24 7.93
N THR A 212 21.75 -3.69 6.76
CA THR A 212 20.34 -3.50 6.40
C THR A 212 19.64 -4.86 6.46
N PRO A 213 18.52 -5.01 7.23
CA PRO A 213 17.78 -6.26 7.28
C PRO A 213 17.48 -6.70 5.85
N ASP A 214 17.78 -7.95 5.57
CA ASP A 214 17.53 -8.58 4.28
C ASP A 214 16.08 -8.27 3.83
N ALA A 215 15.93 -7.42 2.85
CA ALA A 215 14.66 -7.14 2.18
C ALA A 215 14.25 -8.34 1.31
N GLY A 216 14.61 -9.54 1.75
CA GLY A 216 14.41 -10.85 1.11
C GLY A 216 12.96 -11.30 0.98
N GLN A 217 11.99 -10.48 1.33
CA GLN A 217 10.63 -10.69 0.85
C GLN A 217 10.45 -9.95 -0.46
N ALA A 218 10.72 -10.68 -1.54
CA ALA A 218 10.35 -10.28 -2.88
C ALA A 218 8.92 -9.73 -2.84
N ILE A 219 8.77 -8.47 -3.25
CA ILE A 219 7.45 -7.91 -3.57
C ILE A 219 6.83 -8.91 -4.54
N PRO A 220 5.74 -9.61 -4.22
CA PRO A 220 5.04 -10.36 -5.24
C PRO A 220 4.57 -9.33 -6.26
N ALA A 221 5.20 -9.36 -7.44
CA ALA A 221 4.63 -8.69 -8.59
C ALA A 221 3.18 -9.19 -8.72
N PRO A 222 2.24 -8.39 -9.24
CA PRO A 222 0.93 -8.89 -9.61
C PRO A 222 1.16 -10.17 -10.42
N ALA A 223 0.60 -11.28 -9.94
CA ALA A 223 0.88 -12.62 -10.44
C ALA A 223 0.54 -12.69 -11.93
N SER A 224 1.55 -12.83 -12.77
CA SER A 224 1.33 -13.35 -14.13
C SER A 224 0.90 -14.82 -14.00
N PRO A 225 -0.11 -15.27 -14.73
CA PRO A 225 -0.54 -16.67 -14.69
C PRO A 225 0.57 -17.58 -15.22
N ALA A 226 0.95 -18.56 -14.41
CA ALA A 226 1.77 -19.67 -14.88
C ALA A 226 0.99 -20.46 -15.93
N ALA A 227 1.65 -20.73 -17.07
CA ALA A 227 1.15 -21.59 -18.12
C ALA A 227 0.74 -22.94 -17.52
N GLY A 228 -0.49 -23.36 -17.79
CA GLY A 228 -1.03 -24.62 -17.32
C GLY A 228 -0.32 -25.80 -17.99
N HIS A 229 0.13 -26.73 -17.14
CA HIS A 229 0.35 -28.11 -17.56
C HIS A 229 -0.84 -28.94 -17.08
N SER A 230 -1.59 -29.42 -18.05
CA SER A 230 -2.61 -30.43 -17.88
C SER A 230 -1.96 -31.77 -17.50
N ALA A 231 -2.43 -32.42 -16.42
CA ALA A 231 -2.21 -33.83 -16.15
C ALA A 231 -3.53 -34.50 -15.71
N PRO A 232 -3.73 -35.80 -16.01
CA PRO A 232 -5.03 -36.39 -16.22
C PRO A 232 -5.72 -36.87 -14.95
N MET A 233 -7.04 -36.97 -15.06
CA MET A 233 -7.97 -37.54 -14.06
C MET A 233 -7.68 -39.01 -13.80
N SER A 234 -7.68 -39.41 -12.54
CA SER A 234 -7.91 -40.82 -12.11
C SER A 234 -9.01 -40.84 -11.07
N SER A 235 -9.92 -41.79 -11.30
CA SER A 235 -11.20 -42.03 -10.66
C SER A 235 -11.13 -42.84 -9.38
N ALA A 236 -12.20 -42.69 -8.56
CA ALA A 236 -12.82 -43.64 -7.63
C ALA A 236 -12.25 -43.77 -6.20
N ASN A 237 -13.01 -43.46 -5.16
CA ASN A 237 -13.88 -44.34 -4.40
C ASN A 237 -14.47 -43.65 -3.15
N THR A 238 -15.76 -43.80 -2.96
CA THR A 238 -16.56 -43.57 -1.74
C THR A 238 -16.85 -44.94 -1.09
N PRO A 239 -17.48 -45.10 0.11
CA PRO A 239 -17.59 -44.31 1.35
C PRO A 239 -17.36 -45.13 2.64
N ALA A 240 -17.37 -44.49 3.80
CA ALA A 240 -17.89 -45.10 5.03
C ALA A 240 -18.26 -44.08 6.10
N ALA A 241 -19.48 -44.19 6.57
CA ALA A 241 -20.03 -43.47 7.72
C ALA A 241 -19.57 -44.06 9.05
N ASN A 242 -19.48 -43.24 10.09
CA ASN A 242 -19.87 -43.59 11.46
C ASN A 242 -19.96 -42.36 12.37
N THR A 243 -21.10 -42.21 13.01
CA THR A 243 -21.45 -41.38 14.17
C THR A 243 -21.69 -42.33 15.38
N PRO A 244 -21.94 -41.86 16.63
CA PRO A 244 -21.40 -40.77 17.47
C PRO A 244 -20.95 -41.25 18.85
N ALA A 245 -20.34 -40.39 19.66
CA ALA A 245 -20.52 -40.43 21.14
C ALA A 245 -20.03 -39.12 21.78
N GLY A 246 -20.90 -38.53 22.57
CA GLY A 246 -20.62 -37.34 23.36
C GLY A 246 -19.87 -37.67 24.65
N ILE A 247 -19.40 -36.65 25.32
CA ILE A 247 -19.39 -36.44 26.77
C ILE A 247 -18.82 -35.04 27.02
N GLY A 248 -19.57 -34.26 27.81
CA GLY A 248 -19.19 -32.94 28.28
C GLY A 248 -18.13 -32.96 29.36
N GLN A 249 -17.33 -31.91 29.41
CA GLN A 249 -16.68 -31.46 30.66
C GLN A 249 -16.46 -29.98 30.60
N THR A 250 -17.03 -29.30 31.61
CA THR A 250 -16.78 -27.94 32.03
C THR A 250 -15.35 -27.79 32.53
N VAL A 251 -14.62 -26.79 32.03
CA VAL A 251 -13.35 -26.39 32.63
C VAL A 251 -13.39 -24.88 32.91
N THR A 252 -13.32 -24.57 34.19
CA THR A 252 -13.22 -23.25 34.82
C THR A 252 -11.88 -22.58 34.54
N SER A 253 -11.93 -21.27 34.26
CA SER A 253 -10.75 -20.40 34.16
C SER A 253 -10.06 -20.21 35.52
N PRO A 254 -8.72 -20.10 35.56
CA PRO A 254 -8.04 -19.51 36.71
C PRO A 254 -7.60 -18.06 36.43
N ALA A 255 -7.84 -17.24 37.41
CA ALA A 255 -7.51 -15.83 37.50
C ALA A 255 -5.99 -15.57 37.46
N SER A 256 -5.60 -14.55 36.75
CA SER A 256 -4.23 -14.02 36.72
C SER A 256 -3.92 -13.16 37.93
N LYS A 257 -2.84 -13.46 38.62
CA LYS A 257 -2.24 -12.63 39.70
C LYS A 257 -1.33 -11.56 39.11
N PRO A 258 -1.23 -10.37 39.73
CA PRO A 258 -0.32 -9.31 39.27
C PRO A 258 1.14 -9.61 39.69
N ILE A 259 2.07 -9.34 38.78
CA ILE A 259 3.50 -9.44 39.05
C ILE A 259 3.98 -8.08 39.56
N SER A 260 4.56 -8.10 40.75
CA SER A 260 5.15 -6.97 41.46
C SER A 260 6.46 -6.51 40.81
N ALA A 261 6.65 -5.18 40.82
CA ALA A 261 7.90 -4.53 40.45
C ALA A 261 9.07 -4.93 41.36
N ALA A 262 10.17 -5.40 40.77
CA ALA A 262 11.43 -5.61 41.48
C ALA A 262 12.44 -4.53 41.04
N GLY A 263 13.13 -3.98 42.07
CA GLY A 263 13.94 -2.79 42.03
C GLY A 263 15.17 -2.85 41.10
N ARG A 264 15.59 -1.66 40.66
CA ARG A 264 16.90 -1.39 40.07
C ARG A 264 17.98 -1.33 41.16
N PRO A 265 19.18 -1.84 40.89
CA PRO A 265 20.36 -1.48 41.71
C PRO A 265 20.98 -0.18 41.19
N ASP A 266 21.32 0.69 42.11
CA ASP A 266 22.09 1.91 41.91
C ASP A 266 23.48 1.61 41.32
N GLY A 267 23.80 2.21 40.20
CA GLY A 267 25.10 2.18 39.53
C GLY A 267 25.73 3.57 39.49
N ASP A 268 26.92 3.66 39.92
CA ASP A 268 27.90 4.68 40.14
C ASP A 268 27.97 5.78 39.01
N PRO A 269 27.97 7.08 39.32
CA PRO A 269 28.02 8.17 38.35
C PRO A 269 29.48 8.69 38.14
N HIS A 270 30.39 7.94 37.57
CA HIS A 270 31.63 8.50 37.03
C HIS A 270 32.27 7.60 35.97
N SER A 271 31.85 7.76 34.74
CA SER A 271 32.61 7.52 33.52
C SER A 271 32.52 8.75 32.62
N PRO A 272 33.61 9.34 32.11
CA PRO A 272 33.54 10.46 31.20
C PRO A 272 33.01 9.96 29.87
N GLY A 273 31.69 10.07 29.70
CA GLY A 273 31.01 9.79 28.44
C GLY A 273 31.48 10.75 27.38
N GLY A 274 31.90 10.20 26.25
CA GLY A 274 32.16 10.96 25.04
C GLY A 274 30.98 11.87 24.74
N GLN A 275 31.23 13.15 24.55
CA GLN A 275 30.28 14.15 24.07
C GLN A 275 29.80 13.67 22.70
N HIS A 276 28.60 13.06 22.65
CA HIS A 276 27.82 13.02 21.43
C HIS A 276 27.56 14.47 21.06
N ALA A 277 28.13 14.89 19.94
CA ALA A 277 27.79 16.18 19.33
C ALA A 277 26.26 16.20 19.24
N ALA A 278 25.63 17.20 19.85
CA ALA A 278 24.20 17.41 19.78
C ALA A 278 23.81 17.40 18.31
N ASP A 279 23.02 16.39 17.89
CA ASP A 279 22.59 16.22 16.50
C ASP A 279 21.80 17.45 16.10
N VAL A 280 22.45 18.39 15.41
CA VAL A 280 21.77 19.56 14.83
C VAL A 280 20.81 19.02 13.78
N PRO A 281 19.49 19.34 13.86
CA PRO A 281 18.53 18.85 12.88
C PRO A 281 18.98 19.25 11.47
N PRO A 282 18.78 18.36 10.47
CA PRO A 282 19.19 18.64 9.10
C PRO A 282 18.50 19.89 8.55
N THR A 283 19.24 20.70 7.80
CA THR A 283 18.68 21.88 7.11
C THR A 283 17.72 21.43 6.00
N THR A 284 16.89 22.35 5.51
CA THR A 284 15.97 22.07 4.39
C THR A 284 16.73 21.66 3.13
N GLU A 285 17.89 22.27 2.86
CA GLU A 285 18.74 21.93 1.71
C GLU A 285 19.33 20.53 1.84
N GLN A 286 19.74 20.12 3.04
CA GLN A 286 20.22 18.77 3.30
C GLN A 286 19.11 17.73 3.12
N LEU A 287 17.90 18.02 3.63
CA LEU A 287 16.73 17.15 3.45
C LEU A 287 16.36 17.02 1.95
N ALA A 288 16.34 18.14 1.22
CA ALA A 288 16.09 18.15 -0.21
C ALA A 288 17.13 17.33 -0.99
N ALA A 289 18.40 17.46 -0.65
CA ALA A 289 19.48 16.68 -1.28
C ALA A 289 19.37 15.18 -1.00
N LEU A 290 18.93 14.77 0.20
CA LEU A 290 18.71 13.36 0.55
C LEU A 290 17.43 12.78 -0.10
N ALA A 291 16.43 13.61 -0.31
CA ALA A 291 15.16 13.24 -0.94
C ALA A 291 15.21 13.25 -2.48
N ALA A 292 16.20 13.93 -3.07
CA ALA A 292 16.31 14.07 -4.52
C ALA A 292 16.48 12.70 -5.21
N PRO A 293 15.69 12.40 -6.27
CA PRO A 293 15.88 11.20 -7.06
C PRO A 293 17.17 11.25 -7.86
N TRP A 294 17.76 10.08 -8.13
CA TRP A 294 18.88 9.99 -9.05
C TRP A 294 18.44 10.39 -10.47
N ARG A 295 19.18 11.33 -11.09
CA ARG A 295 18.90 11.80 -12.46
C ARG A 295 20.00 11.29 -13.38
N TYR A 296 19.59 10.48 -14.37
CA TYR A 296 20.46 9.89 -15.35
C TYR A 296 20.25 10.53 -16.73
N THR A 297 21.26 10.43 -17.56
CA THR A 297 21.22 10.76 -18.99
C THR A 297 21.66 9.55 -19.80
N VAL A 298 21.40 9.53 -21.08
CA VAL A 298 21.83 8.44 -21.98
C VAL A 298 23.37 8.27 -22.03
N ARG A 299 24.12 9.30 -21.59
CA ARG A 299 25.59 9.26 -21.51
C ARG A 299 26.10 8.59 -20.23
N ASP A 300 25.27 8.45 -19.23
CA ASP A 300 25.63 7.85 -17.93
C ASP A 300 25.61 6.31 -17.98
N GLY A 301 25.05 5.72 -19.05
CA GLY A 301 24.91 4.27 -19.18
C GLY A 301 25.01 3.77 -20.61
N LYS A 302 25.07 2.44 -20.76
CA LYS A 302 25.12 1.75 -22.06
C LYS A 302 23.73 1.30 -22.47
N LYS A 303 23.32 1.53 -23.73
CA LYS A 303 22.11 0.92 -24.29
C LYS A 303 22.24 -0.60 -24.29
N ILE A 304 21.26 -1.30 -23.71
CA ILE A 304 21.25 -2.76 -23.59
C ILE A 304 19.97 -3.41 -24.12
N GLY A 305 18.97 -2.62 -24.51
CA GLY A 305 17.71 -3.12 -25.03
C GLY A 305 16.74 -2.01 -25.41
N GLU A 306 15.51 -2.41 -25.64
CA GLU A 306 14.42 -1.53 -26.02
C GLU A 306 13.14 -1.90 -25.25
N HIS A 307 12.18 -0.97 -25.20
CA HIS A 307 10.90 -1.15 -24.53
C HIS A 307 9.76 -0.48 -25.32
N GLY A 308 8.50 -0.75 -24.94
CA GLY A 308 7.30 -0.24 -25.62
C GLY A 308 6.78 1.12 -25.15
N GLY A 309 7.42 1.74 -24.15
CA GLY A 309 7.02 3.03 -23.59
C GLY A 309 7.47 3.16 -22.13
N ALA A 310 8.21 4.24 -21.81
CA ALA A 310 8.79 4.42 -20.46
C ALA A 310 7.70 4.57 -19.38
N HIS A 311 6.53 5.10 -19.74
CA HIS A 311 5.39 5.28 -18.82
C HIS A 311 4.72 3.96 -18.38
N PHE A 312 5.00 2.81 -19.02
CA PHE A 312 4.50 1.50 -18.60
C PHE A 312 5.29 0.87 -17.45
N TYR A 313 6.34 1.54 -16.99
CA TYR A 313 7.29 0.97 -16.04
C TYR A 313 7.37 1.78 -14.75
N THR A 314 7.64 1.07 -13.65
CA THR A 314 7.71 1.64 -12.30
C THR A 314 9.11 1.48 -11.72
N ILE A 315 9.60 2.46 -10.97
CA ILE A 315 10.87 2.40 -10.23
C ILE A 315 10.88 1.18 -9.31
N GLY A 316 11.97 0.41 -9.34
CA GLY A 316 12.14 -0.84 -8.59
C GLY A 316 11.49 -2.07 -9.23
N GLN A 317 10.79 -1.95 -10.37
CA GLN A 317 10.24 -3.08 -11.10
C GLN A 317 11.36 -3.96 -11.67
N ARG A 318 11.17 -5.30 -11.55
CA ARG A 318 12.09 -6.32 -12.05
C ARG A 318 11.59 -7.02 -13.31
N LYS A 319 10.29 -7.31 -13.34
CA LYS A 319 9.67 -8.10 -14.42
C LYS A 319 9.27 -7.22 -15.61
N GLY A 320 9.20 -7.82 -16.81
CA GLY A 320 8.65 -7.18 -18.00
C GLY A 320 9.67 -6.42 -18.87
N LEU A 321 10.98 -6.44 -18.53
CA LEU A 321 12.01 -5.81 -19.34
C LEU A 321 12.40 -6.64 -20.57
N GLY A 322 12.21 -7.97 -20.54
CA GLY A 322 12.56 -8.87 -21.66
C GLY A 322 14.08 -8.97 -21.96
N ILE A 323 14.94 -8.51 -21.04
CA ILE A 323 16.39 -8.52 -21.21
C ILE A 323 16.99 -9.64 -20.38
N GLY A 324 17.57 -10.63 -21.04
CA GLY A 324 18.24 -11.78 -20.42
C GLY A 324 19.76 -11.70 -20.47
N GLY A 325 20.43 -12.81 -20.06
CA GLY A 325 21.89 -12.96 -20.14
C GLY A 325 22.68 -12.20 -19.08
N ARG A 326 22.04 -11.92 -17.91
CA ARG A 326 22.63 -11.23 -16.77
C ARG A 326 22.89 -12.19 -15.62
N LYS A 327 23.87 -11.86 -14.75
CA LYS A 327 24.16 -12.64 -13.54
C LYS A 327 23.08 -12.47 -12.50
N GLU A 328 22.60 -11.22 -12.36
CA GLU A 328 21.53 -10.86 -11.45
C GLU A 328 20.36 -10.20 -12.18
N SER A 329 19.26 -10.01 -11.51
CA SER A 329 18.08 -9.36 -12.08
C SER A 329 18.34 -7.88 -12.35
N LEU A 330 17.80 -7.36 -13.44
CA LEU A 330 17.75 -5.92 -13.69
C LEU A 330 16.54 -5.29 -12.97
N PHE A 331 16.78 -4.10 -12.43
CA PHE A 331 15.75 -3.28 -11.78
C PHE A 331 15.69 -1.90 -12.41
N ILE A 332 14.50 -1.36 -12.51
CA ILE A 332 14.31 0.01 -13.02
C ILE A 332 14.73 1.00 -11.95
N LEU A 333 15.67 1.86 -12.30
CA LEU A 333 16.20 2.92 -11.44
C LEU A 333 15.47 4.26 -11.66
N ALA A 334 15.15 4.56 -12.91
CA ALA A 334 14.41 5.75 -13.30
C ALA A 334 13.74 5.55 -14.68
N THR A 335 12.70 6.34 -14.92
CA THR A 335 12.00 6.44 -16.21
C THR A 335 12.01 7.90 -16.65
N ASP A 336 12.29 8.12 -17.95
CA ASP A 336 12.17 9.42 -18.60
C ASP A 336 11.11 9.29 -19.68
N THR A 337 9.91 9.77 -19.41
CA THR A 337 8.79 9.68 -20.35
C THR A 337 8.90 10.68 -21.50
N VAL A 338 9.64 11.77 -21.32
CA VAL A 338 9.88 12.80 -22.36
C VAL A 338 10.83 12.26 -23.42
N GLN A 339 12.00 11.74 -23.02
CA GLN A 339 12.98 11.14 -23.91
C GLN A 339 12.64 9.69 -24.26
N ASN A 340 11.65 9.11 -23.58
CA ASN A 340 11.24 7.71 -23.71
C ASN A 340 12.40 6.74 -23.46
N VAL A 341 13.07 6.90 -22.30
CA VAL A 341 14.23 6.09 -21.87
C VAL A 341 13.96 5.49 -20.51
N ILE A 342 14.39 4.25 -20.32
CA ILE A 342 14.41 3.56 -19.03
C ILE A 342 15.87 3.35 -18.63
N TYR A 343 16.19 3.70 -17.38
CA TYR A 343 17.48 3.44 -16.76
C TYR A 343 17.35 2.26 -15.81
N VAL A 344 18.23 1.28 -15.95
CA VAL A 344 18.21 0.05 -15.16
C VAL A 344 19.55 -0.22 -14.50
N GLY A 345 19.54 -0.98 -13.40
CA GLY A 345 20.73 -1.46 -12.73
C GLY A 345 20.63 -2.93 -12.39
N GLU A 346 21.76 -3.64 -12.43
CA GLU A 346 21.85 -5.06 -12.09
C GLU A 346 22.04 -5.26 -10.58
N GLY A 347 21.28 -6.18 -10.00
CA GLY A 347 21.31 -6.53 -8.58
C GLY A 347 20.39 -5.66 -7.71
N ASP A 348 19.87 -6.24 -6.62
CA ASP A 348 18.99 -5.58 -5.66
C ASP A 348 19.73 -4.63 -4.71
N SER A 349 21.05 -4.82 -4.55
CA SER A 349 21.95 -3.94 -3.83
C SER A 349 22.39 -2.70 -4.62
N HIS A 350 21.92 -2.53 -5.87
CA HIS A 350 22.32 -1.42 -6.72
C HIS A 350 22.03 -0.06 -6.07
N PRO A 351 23.04 0.84 -5.93
CA PRO A 351 22.87 2.13 -5.21
C PRO A 351 21.73 2.99 -5.68
N GLY A 352 21.45 2.97 -6.99
CA GLY A 352 20.36 3.74 -7.61
C GLY A 352 18.95 3.34 -7.16
N LEU A 353 18.78 2.20 -6.51
CA LEU A 353 17.51 1.75 -5.95
C LEU A 353 17.20 2.37 -4.58
N TRP A 354 18.20 2.90 -3.89
CA TRP A 354 18.11 3.25 -2.49
C TRP A 354 18.19 4.76 -2.27
N ARG A 355 17.31 5.28 -1.41
CA ARG A 355 17.33 6.68 -0.95
C ARG A 355 17.01 6.73 0.54
N GLN A 356 17.58 7.72 1.24
CA GLN A 356 17.41 7.90 2.68
C GLN A 356 16.20 8.76 3.01
N ALA A 357 15.74 9.60 2.10
CA ALA A 357 14.61 10.48 2.34
C ALA A 357 13.69 10.55 1.13
N LEU A 358 12.48 11.04 1.38
CA LEU A 358 11.50 11.41 0.35
C LEU A 358 10.91 12.78 0.66
N HIS A 359 10.30 13.38 -0.35
CA HIS A 359 9.63 14.67 -0.26
C HIS A 359 8.15 14.54 -0.61
N ILE A 360 7.31 15.31 0.08
CA ILE A 360 5.87 15.44 -0.14
C ILE A 360 5.57 16.93 -0.31
N ALA A 361 4.95 17.32 -1.42
CA ALA A 361 4.59 18.71 -1.66
C ALA A 361 3.62 19.25 -0.59
N PRO A 362 3.62 20.56 -0.25
CA PRO A 362 2.81 21.10 0.86
C PRO A 362 1.33 20.74 0.77
N ARG A 363 0.75 20.85 -0.43
CA ARG A 363 -0.67 20.55 -0.70
C ARG A 363 -1.02 19.06 -0.68
N GLU A 364 -0.02 18.19 -0.70
CA GLU A 364 -0.18 16.74 -0.70
C GLU A 364 -0.07 16.13 0.71
N ILE A 365 0.29 16.92 1.70
CA ILE A 365 0.30 16.49 3.10
C ILE A 365 -1.14 16.40 3.60
N HIS A 366 -1.54 15.22 4.03
CA HIS A 366 -2.86 14.96 4.58
C HIS A 366 -2.75 14.44 6.02
N TRP A 367 -3.43 15.12 6.95
CA TRP A 367 -3.53 14.70 8.34
C TRP A 367 -4.87 14.01 8.56
N VAL A 368 -4.82 12.69 8.74
CA VAL A 368 -6.02 11.90 9.08
C VAL A 368 -6.54 12.34 10.43
N ASN A 369 -5.62 12.54 11.40
CA ASN A 369 -5.93 13.14 12.70
C ASN A 369 -5.51 14.62 12.71
N PRO A 370 -6.44 15.57 12.59
CA PRO A 370 -6.12 17.00 12.54
C PRO A 370 -5.56 17.56 13.87
N ALA A 371 -5.80 16.89 15.01
CA ALA A 371 -5.19 17.28 16.28
C ALA A 371 -3.68 17.02 16.33
N ARG A 372 -3.16 16.23 15.41
CA ARG A 372 -1.73 15.90 15.26
C ARG A 372 -1.03 16.70 14.16
N THR A 373 -1.73 17.70 13.58
CA THR A 373 -1.16 18.57 12.54
C THR A 373 0.05 19.31 13.06
N MET A 374 1.16 19.23 12.33
CA MET A 374 2.39 19.93 12.66
C MET A 374 2.56 21.17 11.77
N PRO A 375 2.85 22.35 12.35
CA PRO A 375 3.19 23.54 11.56
C PRO A 375 4.59 23.42 10.93
N ALA A 376 4.88 24.29 9.96
CA ALA A 376 6.22 24.39 9.39
C ALA A 376 7.28 24.70 10.47
N GLY A 377 8.48 24.19 10.29
CA GLY A 377 9.56 24.26 11.27
C GLY A 377 9.60 23.10 12.28
N HIS A 378 8.55 22.32 12.40
CA HIS A 378 8.46 21.20 13.35
C HIS A 378 8.92 19.88 12.74
N SER A 379 9.22 18.92 13.62
CA SER A 379 9.50 17.53 13.26
C SER A 379 9.04 16.58 14.35
N ALA A 380 8.72 15.35 13.96
CA ALA A 380 8.36 14.28 14.90
C ALA A 380 8.74 12.91 14.34
N ARG A 381 8.95 11.95 15.24
CA ARG A 381 9.24 10.55 14.92
C ARG A 381 7.94 9.82 14.64
N PHE A 382 7.99 8.96 13.61
CA PHE A 382 6.89 8.09 13.21
C PHE A 382 7.43 6.80 12.63
N SER A 383 6.60 5.76 12.68
CA SER A 383 6.80 4.56 11.87
C SER A 383 6.11 4.78 10.52
N VAL A 384 6.83 4.60 9.41
CA VAL A 384 6.37 4.98 8.06
C VAL A 384 6.38 3.78 7.12
N ARG A 385 5.37 3.68 6.25
CA ARG A 385 5.42 2.80 5.07
C ARG A 385 5.11 3.58 3.80
N ILE A 386 5.78 3.19 2.72
CA ILE A 386 5.61 3.78 1.38
C ILE A 386 4.94 2.83 0.39
N ARG A 387 4.49 1.67 0.87
CA ARG A 387 3.77 0.63 0.11
C ARG A 387 2.92 -0.22 1.05
N TYR A 388 1.81 -0.73 0.56
CA TYR A 388 0.84 -1.49 1.34
C TYR A 388 1.44 -2.62 2.20
N ARG A 389 2.26 -3.49 1.63
CA ARG A 389 2.81 -4.67 2.35
C ARG A 389 4.20 -4.45 2.94
N GLN A 390 4.72 -3.24 2.88
CA GLN A 390 6.00 -2.94 3.50
C GLN A 390 5.86 -2.92 5.02
N PRO A 391 6.77 -3.57 5.77
CA PRO A 391 6.88 -3.34 7.20
C PRO A 391 7.08 -1.87 7.51
N LEU A 392 6.55 -1.40 8.64
CA LEU A 392 6.77 -0.04 9.10
C LEU A 392 8.28 0.21 9.32
N GLN A 393 8.74 1.39 8.91
CA GLN A 393 10.13 1.84 8.99
C GLN A 393 10.22 3.08 9.86
N GLU A 394 11.18 3.10 10.77
CA GLU A 394 11.40 4.26 11.63
C GLU A 394 11.93 5.43 10.83
N ALA A 395 11.33 6.60 11.04
CA ALA A 395 11.66 7.81 10.32
C ALA A 395 11.30 9.07 11.11
N THR A 396 11.87 10.20 10.71
CA THR A 396 11.47 11.53 11.20
C THR A 396 10.78 12.29 10.06
N LEU A 397 9.56 12.74 10.31
CA LEU A 397 8.87 13.69 9.44
C LEU A 397 9.26 15.10 9.84
N PHE A 398 9.80 15.86 8.89
CA PHE A 398 10.11 17.28 8.99
C PHE A 398 9.10 18.05 8.15
N VAL A 399 8.32 18.93 8.77
CA VAL A 399 7.43 19.85 8.04
C VAL A 399 8.17 21.16 7.80
N ARG A 400 8.22 21.61 6.55
CA ARG A 400 8.89 22.83 6.10
C ARG A 400 7.95 23.62 5.18
N ASP A 401 8.25 24.86 4.86
CA ASP A 401 7.45 25.68 3.94
C ASP A 401 7.35 25.03 2.55
N GLN A 402 8.40 24.31 2.13
CA GLN A 402 8.45 23.59 0.86
C GLN A 402 7.70 22.25 0.89
N GLY A 403 7.20 21.79 2.05
CA GLY A 403 6.48 20.54 2.21
C GLY A 403 6.99 19.64 3.34
N GLY A 404 6.63 18.37 3.28
CA GLY A 404 7.08 17.34 4.22
C GLY A 404 8.30 16.60 3.68
N TYR A 405 9.29 16.39 4.53
CA TYR A 405 10.43 15.51 4.26
C TYR A 405 10.39 14.36 5.25
N ILE A 406 10.42 13.14 4.76
CA ILE A 406 10.52 11.95 5.61
C ILE A 406 11.95 11.42 5.48
N LEU A 407 12.72 11.51 6.57
CA LEU A 407 14.07 11.00 6.67
C LEU A 407 14.04 9.67 7.44
N PHE A 408 14.32 8.58 6.75
CA PHE A 408 14.36 7.24 7.33
C PHE A 408 15.67 6.96 8.05
N ASP A 409 15.64 6.17 9.11
CA ASP A 409 16.84 5.72 9.80
C ASP A 409 17.71 4.82 8.90
N ALA A 410 17.07 4.00 8.08
CA ALA A 410 17.74 3.17 7.07
C ALA A 410 17.24 3.54 5.65
N PRO A 411 18.12 3.53 4.64
CA PRO A 411 17.70 3.79 3.25
C PRO A 411 16.54 2.91 2.81
N GLN A 412 15.63 3.48 2.02
CA GLN A 412 14.47 2.79 1.49
C GLN A 412 14.63 2.49 0.01
N ARG A 413 14.25 1.27 -0.37
CA ARG A 413 14.33 0.80 -1.75
C ARG A 413 13.15 1.27 -2.58
N GLY A 414 13.44 1.80 -3.76
CA GLY A 414 12.43 2.09 -4.79
C GLY A 414 11.36 3.08 -4.32
N ILE A 415 11.77 4.17 -3.68
CA ILE A 415 10.87 5.31 -3.42
C ILE A 415 10.33 5.80 -4.76
N THR A 416 9.00 5.76 -4.92
CA THR A 416 8.36 5.94 -6.22
C THR A 416 7.40 7.12 -6.19
N PRO A 417 7.59 8.14 -7.02
CA PRO A 417 6.67 9.27 -7.15
C PRO A 417 5.25 8.82 -7.52
N GLY A 418 4.25 9.44 -6.91
CA GLY A 418 2.85 9.10 -7.10
C GLY A 418 2.29 8.05 -6.13
N GLN A 419 3.17 7.28 -5.45
CA GLN A 419 2.76 6.45 -4.32
C GLN A 419 2.54 7.28 -3.06
N PHE A 420 1.89 6.71 -2.06
CA PHE A 420 1.69 7.37 -0.78
C PHE A 420 2.76 6.96 0.24
N ALA A 421 3.23 7.92 1.02
CA ALA A 421 3.86 7.66 2.30
C ALA A 421 2.81 7.83 3.39
N ALA A 422 2.67 6.85 4.28
CA ALA A 422 1.75 6.89 5.40
C ALA A 422 2.53 6.75 6.70
N TRP A 423 2.26 7.62 7.69
CA TRP A 423 2.96 7.63 8.97
C TRP A 423 2.03 7.32 10.13
N TYR A 424 2.58 6.54 11.06
CA TYR A 424 1.87 5.94 12.18
C TYR A 424 2.54 6.32 13.50
N ASP A 425 1.72 6.49 14.53
CA ASP A 425 2.15 6.56 15.92
C ASP A 425 1.51 5.40 16.68
N GLY A 426 2.29 4.36 16.99
CA GLY A 426 1.74 3.07 17.41
C GLY A 426 0.83 2.49 16.34
N ASP A 427 -0.41 2.19 16.71
CA ASP A 427 -1.46 1.67 15.82
C ASP A 427 -2.19 2.77 15.03
N GLU A 428 -2.07 4.04 15.44
CA GLU A 428 -2.78 5.15 14.81
C GLU A 428 -2.11 5.58 13.51
N LEU A 429 -2.85 5.55 12.39
CA LEU A 429 -2.46 6.20 11.15
C LEU A 429 -2.75 7.71 11.29
N VAL A 430 -1.69 8.48 11.52
CA VAL A 430 -1.76 9.92 11.82
C VAL A 430 -1.94 10.76 10.57
N GLY A 431 -1.28 10.37 9.49
CA GLY A 431 -1.37 11.10 8.23
C GLY A 431 -0.66 10.40 7.08
N SER A 432 -0.71 11.03 5.91
CA SER A 432 -0.08 10.54 4.68
C SER A 432 0.20 11.67 3.70
N GLY A 433 0.89 11.34 2.62
CA GLY A 433 1.07 12.27 1.51
C GLY A 433 1.56 11.58 0.25
N VAL A 434 1.31 12.21 -0.89
CA VAL A 434 1.79 11.72 -2.19
C VAL A 434 3.29 12.01 -2.31
N ILE A 435 4.07 10.97 -2.57
CA ILE A 435 5.52 11.09 -2.79
C ILE A 435 5.74 11.92 -4.06
N SER A 436 6.50 13.01 -3.91
CA SER A 436 6.93 13.87 -5.02
C SER A 436 8.09 13.25 -5.80
N GLU A 437 8.55 13.96 -6.83
CA GLU A 437 9.73 13.56 -7.62
C GLU A 437 10.98 13.34 -6.77
#